data_723479a14cb5df60fe49c55ffac4a03f
#
_entry.id   723479a14cb5df60fe49c55ffac4a03f
#
_cell.length_a   1.000
_cell.length_b   1.000
_cell.length_c   1.000
_cell.angle_alpha   90.00
_cell.angle_beta   90.00
_cell.angle_gamma   90.00
#
_symmetry.space_group_name_H-M   'P 1'
#
loop_
_entity.id
_entity.type
_entity.pdbx_description
1 polymer ?
#
loop_
_entity_poly.entity_id
_entity_poly.type
_entity_poly.pdbx_seq_one_letter_code
_entity_poly.pdbx_strand_id
1 'polypeptide(L)'
;NKLRLNNLLDKITGELSSGQKNRASLAKALINEPTVLLLDEPTASLDPETGDFIRTFLENYKKEKKIAVLLASHNMDEVKRLCGSVLMMNDGNIIDRGTPDDLIKKHGRKNLEEVFLELVRTKSEFN
;
A
#
# COMPACT_ATOMS: atom_id res chain seq x y z
N ASN A 1 9.57 -5.21 20.26
CA ASN A 1 9.81 -4.96 18.84
C ASN A 1 8.51 -5.00 18.04
N LYS A 2 8.01 -3.82 17.62
CA LYS A 2 6.71 -3.65 16.92
C LYS A 2 6.58 -4.45 15.61
N LEU A 3 7.72 -4.79 14.96
CA LEU A 3 7.74 -5.53 13.68
C LEU A 3 8.10 -7.03 13.85
N ARG A 4 8.15 -7.54 15.08
CA ARG A 4 8.41 -8.96 15.40
C ARG A 4 9.72 -9.49 14.78
N LEU A 5 10.81 -8.72 14.88
CA LEU A 5 12.11 -9.05 14.27
C LEU A 5 13.12 -9.69 15.23
N ASN A 6 12.83 -9.80 16.53
CA ASN A 6 13.80 -10.21 17.54
C ASN A 6 14.49 -11.55 17.23
N ASN A 7 13.74 -12.53 16.72
CA ASN A 7 14.25 -13.85 16.37
C ASN A 7 14.96 -13.91 15.01
N LEU A 8 15.12 -12.77 14.33
CA LEU A 8 15.73 -12.66 13.02
C LEU A 8 17.05 -11.88 13.03
N LEU A 9 17.46 -11.35 14.19
CA LEU A 9 18.62 -10.45 14.32
C LEU A 9 19.93 -11.09 13.86
N ASP A 10 20.09 -12.38 14.10
CA ASP A 10 21.31 -13.13 13.78
C ASP A 10 21.26 -13.84 12.42
N LYS A 11 20.17 -13.69 11.66
CA LYS A 11 20.03 -14.32 10.35
C LYS A 11 20.62 -13.48 9.24
N ILE A 12 21.32 -14.14 8.31
CA ILE A 12 21.78 -13.52 7.06
C ILE A 12 20.56 -13.17 6.21
N THR A 13 20.55 -11.99 5.60
CA THR A 13 19.40 -11.48 4.80
C THR A 13 18.95 -12.45 3.70
N GLY A 14 19.87 -13.23 3.10
CA GLY A 14 19.56 -14.25 2.10
C GLY A 14 18.70 -15.41 2.60
N GLU A 15 18.70 -15.68 3.91
CA GLU A 15 17.96 -16.78 4.56
C GLU A 15 16.54 -16.38 5.01
N LEU A 16 16.18 -15.11 4.85
CA LEU A 16 14.87 -14.60 5.25
C LEU A 16 13.79 -14.95 4.22
N SER A 17 12.58 -15.29 4.69
CA SER A 17 11.41 -15.39 3.83
C SER A 17 11.02 -14.02 3.25
N SER A 18 10.16 -13.99 2.21
CA SER A 18 9.66 -12.74 1.61
C SER A 18 9.02 -11.82 2.64
N GLY A 19 8.17 -12.35 3.53
CA GLY A 19 7.55 -11.58 4.60
C GLY A 19 8.54 -11.07 5.63
N GLN A 20 9.58 -11.85 5.96
CA GLN A 20 10.64 -11.44 6.86
C GLN A 20 11.50 -10.33 6.25
N LYS A 21 11.87 -10.45 4.96
CA LYS A 21 12.59 -9.40 4.21
C LYS A 21 11.78 -8.11 4.16
N ASN A 22 10.49 -8.21 3.90
CA ASN A 22 9.59 -7.05 3.86
C ASN A 22 9.55 -6.33 5.20
N ARG A 23 9.38 -7.05 6.31
CA ARG A 23 9.40 -6.46 7.67
C ARG A 23 10.75 -5.83 8.01
N ALA A 24 11.86 -6.46 7.64
CA ALA A 24 13.20 -5.92 7.84
C ALA A 24 13.43 -4.65 7.02
N SER A 25 13.00 -4.63 5.75
CA SER A 25 13.06 -3.46 4.87
C SER A 25 12.24 -2.29 5.43
N LEU A 26 11.03 -2.56 5.90
CA LEU A 26 10.18 -1.56 6.53
C LEU A 26 10.83 -1.00 7.81
N ALA A 27 11.39 -1.87 8.67
CA ALA A 27 12.12 -1.43 9.86
C ALA A 27 13.29 -0.51 9.51
N LYS A 28 14.07 -0.84 8.46
CA LYS A 28 15.17 -0.02 7.96
C LYS A 28 14.70 1.37 7.52
N ALA A 29 13.59 1.43 6.79
CA ALA A 29 13.01 2.70 6.33
C ALA A 29 12.56 3.60 7.50
N LEU A 30 12.22 3.01 8.66
CA LEU A 30 11.70 3.72 9.82
C LEU A 30 12.76 4.09 10.88
N ILE A 31 14.01 3.61 10.73
CA ILE A 31 15.07 3.84 11.74
C ILE A 31 15.28 5.32 12.03
N ASN A 32 15.25 6.16 11.01
CA ASN A 32 15.52 7.60 11.13
C ASN A 32 14.26 8.44 11.35
N GLU A 33 13.15 7.83 11.73
CA GLU A 33 11.86 8.50 11.96
C GLU A 33 11.48 9.48 10.82
N PRO A 34 11.30 8.99 9.59
CA PRO A 34 11.08 9.84 8.43
C PRO A 34 9.77 10.64 8.54
N THR A 35 9.75 11.83 7.99
CA THR A 35 8.52 12.65 7.86
C THR A 35 7.68 12.24 6.66
N VAL A 36 8.30 11.61 5.66
CA VAL A 36 7.65 11.05 4.47
C VAL A 36 8.11 9.60 4.28
N LEU A 37 7.18 8.69 4.08
CA LEU A 37 7.42 7.28 3.81
C LEU A 37 6.93 6.94 2.41
N LEU A 38 7.82 6.42 1.56
CA LEU A 38 7.51 5.95 0.22
C LEU A 38 7.42 4.43 0.23
N LEU A 39 6.27 3.89 -0.17
CA LEU A 39 5.98 2.46 -0.19
C LEU A 39 5.58 2.03 -1.60
N ASP A 40 6.30 1.07 -2.16
CA ASP A 40 5.99 0.46 -3.44
C ASP A 40 5.63 -1.01 -3.20
N GLU A 41 4.36 -1.34 -3.45
CA GLU A 41 3.79 -2.68 -3.28
C GLU A 41 4.16 -3.36 -1.94
N PRO A 42 3.94 -2.70 -0.78
CA PRO A 42 4.51 -3.14 0.49
C PRO A 42 4.00 -4.48 0.99
N THR A 43 2.87 -4.96 0.49
CA THR A 43 2.29 -6.26 0.87
C THR A 43 2.16 -7.24 -0.29
N ALA A 44 2.72 -6.91 -1.46
CA ALA A 44 2.72 -7.82 -2.61
C ALA A 44 3.46 -9.12 -2.28
N SER A 45 2.94 -10.24 -2.78
CA SER A 45 3.52 -11.58 -2.59
C SER A 45 3.63 -12.05 -1.12
N LEU A 46 2.92 -11.40 -0.20
CA LEU A 46 2.80 -11.83 1.19
C LEU A 46 1.55 -12.69 1.38
N ASP A 47 1.63 -13.62 2.33
CA ASP A 47 0.45 -14.34 2.80
C ASP A 47 -0.55 -13.36 3.47
N PRO A 48 -1.85 -13.72 3.54
CA PRO A 48 -2.88 -12.83 4.08
C PRO A 48 -2.62 -12.33 5.50
N GLU A 49 -2.11 -13.19 6.37
CA GLU A 49 -1.80 -12.83 7.78
C GLU A 49 -0.67 -11.80 7.85
N THR A 50 0.43 -12.04 7.15
CA THR A 50 1.57 -11.12 7.11
C THR A 50 1.18 -9.79 6.46
N GLY A 51 0.42 -9.84 5.37
CA GLY A 51 -0.09 -8.64 4.70
C GLY A 51 -0.98 -7.80 5.61
N ASP A 52 -1.91 -8.41 6.34
CA ASP A 52 -2.77 -7.71 7.29
C ASP A 52 -1.97 -7.12 8.46
N PHE A 53 -0.99 -7.85 8.97
CA PHE A 53 -0.09 -7.36 10.01
C PHE A 53 0.65 -6.08 9.56
N ILE A 54 1.21 -6.06 8.35
CA ILE A 54 1.91 -4.89 7.79
C ILE A 54 0.95 -3.71 7.61
N ARG A 55 -0.25 -3.93 7.07
CA ARG A 55 -1.26 -2.86 6.91
C ARG A 55 -1.67 -2.26 8.25
N THR A 56 -1.94 -3.09 9.24
CA THR A 56 -2.30 -2.65 10.60
C THR A 56 -1.17 -1.85 11.24
N PHE A 57 0.06 -2.32 11.07
CA PHE A 57 1.24 -1.61 11.56
C PHE A 57 1.36 -0.21 10.90
N LEU A 58 1.25 -0.12 9.57
CA LEU A 58 1.36 1.14 8.82
C LEU A 58 0.24 2.12 9.18
N GLU A 59 -0.97 1.63 9.34
CA GLU A 59 -2.13 2.44 9.74
C GLU A 59 -1.91 3.09 11.11
N ASN A 60 -1.44 2.31 12.08
CA ASN A 60 -1.15 2.80 13.43
C ASN A 60 0.05 3.74 13.43
N TYR A 61 1.12 3.39 12.73
CA TYR A 61 2.33 4.20 12.64
C TYR A 61 2.05 5.59 12.04
N LYS A 62 1.28 5.62 10.95
CA LYS A 62 0.87 6.89 10.32
C LYS A 62 0.09 7.80 11.27
N LYS A 63 -0.82 7.22 12.07
CA LYS A 63 -1.60 7.97 13.07
C LYS A 63 -0.74 8.48 14.23
N GLU A 64 0.12 7.63 14.78
CA GLU A 64 0.99 7.97 15.92
C GLU A 64 2.03 9.03 15.57
N LYS A 65 2.69 8.89 14.42
CA LYS A 65 3.82 9.73 14.02
C LYS A 65 3.42 10.92 13.16
N LYS A 66 2.17 11.01 12.70
CA LYS A 66 1.66 12.07 11.82
C LYS A 66 2.53 12.29 10.57
N ILE A 67 3.00 11.21 9.97
CA ILE A 67 3.83 11.25 8.76
C ILE A 67 2.98 11.27 7.49
N ALA A 68 3.55 11.77 6.40
CA ALA A 68 3.01 11.60 5.06
C ALA A 68 3.44 10.23 4.50
N VAL A 69 2.50 9.52 3.88
CA VAL A 69 2.76 8.24 3.22
C VAL A 69 2.35 8.36 1.76
N LEU A 70 3.29 8.08 0.85
CA LEU A 70 3.01 7.86 -0.56
C LEU A 70 3.10 6.37 -0.84
N LEU A 71 1.97 5.79 -1.22
CA LEU A 71 1.80 4.37 -1.47
C LEU A 71 1.54 4.13 -2.96
N ALA A 72 2.34 3.30 -3.60
CA ALA A 72 2.03 2.69 -4.87
C ALA A 72 1.57 1.24 -4.63
N SER A 73 0.37 0.91 -5.05
CA SER A 73 -0.21 -0.43 -4.89
C SER A 73 -1.29 -0.68 -5.94
N HIS A 74 -1.40 -1.93 -6.39
CA HIS A 74 -2.53 -2.42 -7.19
C HIS A 74 -3.57 -3.17 -6.35
N ASN A 75 -3.33 -3.32 -5.04
CA ASN A 75 -4.30 -3.88 -4.11
C ASN A 75 -5.24 -2.76 -3.62
N MET A 76 -6.46 -2.73 -4.16
CA MET A 76 -7.42 -1.66 -3.89
C MET A 76 -7.95 -1.65 -2.45
N ASP A 77 -7.98 -2.79 -1.76
CA ASP A 77 -8.35 -2.85 -0.35
C ASP A 77 -7.25 -2.22 0.53
N GLU A 78 -5.98 -2.43 0.19
CA GLU A 78 -4.86 -1.77 0.84
C GLU A 78 -4.90 -0.26 0.63
N VAL A 79 -5.15 0.19 -0.61
CA VAL A 79 -5.31 1.61 -0.95
C VAL A 79 -6.45 2.23 -0.16
N LYS A 80 -7.62 1.61 -0.13
CA LYS A 80 -8.78 2.12 0.63
C LYS A 80 -8.49 2.23 2.13
N ARG A 81 -7.76 1.26 2.68
CA ARG A 81 -7.44 1.22 4.11
C ARG A 81 -6.39 2.26 4.52
N LEU A 82 -5.35 2.46 3.71
CA LEU A 82 -4.18 3.27 4.07
C LEU A 82 -4.21 4.70 3.51
N CYS A 83 -4.96 4.96 2.45
CA CYS A 83 -4.91 6.22 1.72
C CYS A 83 -6.17 7.06 1.90
N GLY A 84 -5.98 8.33 2.24
CA GLY A 84 -7.08 9.32 2.27
C GLY A 84 -7.34 9.95 0.91
N SER A 85 -6.37 9.91 0.00
CA SER A 85 -6.47 10.42 -1.37
C SER A 85 -5.81 9.44 -2.34
N VAL A 86 -6.39 9.26 -3.49
CA VAL A 86 -5.99 8.31 -4.51
C VAL A 86 -5.80 9.01 -5.85
N LEU A 87 -4.73 8.67 -6.55
CA LEU A 87 -4.51 8.99 -7.95
C LEU A 87 -4.57 7.67 -8.71
N MET A 88 -5.56 7.49 -9.57
CA MET A 88 -5.64 6.34 -10.45
C MET A 88 -4.84 6.61 -11.72
N MET A 89 -3.91 5.72 -12.03
CA MET A 89 -2.99 5.88 -13.16
C MET A 89 -3.12 4.71 -14.14
N ASN A 90 -3.03 5.02 -15.44
CA ASN A 90 -2.94 4.04 -16.50
C ASN A 90 -2.05 4.59 -17.63
N ASP A 91 -1.12 3.77 -18.12
CA ASP A 91 -0.18 4.15 -19.20
C ASP A 91 0.50 5.51 -18.96
N GLY A 92 0.99 5.73 -17.73
CA GLY A 92 1.69 6.96 -17.35
C GLY A 92 0.81 8.19 -17.16
N ASN A 93 -0.51 8.07 -17.31
CA ASN A 93 -1.46 9.17 -17.17
C ASN A 93 -2.32 9.01 -15.92
N ILE A 94 -2.63 10.13 -15.27
CA ILE A 94 -3.65 10.16 -14.23
C ILE A 94 -5.02 10.14 -14.91
N ILE A 95 -5.81 9.09 -14.65
CA ILE A 95 -7.13 8.87 -15.24
C ILE A 95 -8.28 9.32 -14.35
N ASP A 96 -8.09 9.33 -13.02
CA ASP A 96 -9.00 9.94 -12.06
C ASP A 96 -8.27 10.19 -10.72
N ARG A 97 -8.88 11.00 -9.85
CA ARG A 97 -8.38 11.31 -8.51
C ARG A 97 -9.50 11.65 -7.55
N GLY A 98 -9.31 11.36 -6.27
CA GLY A 98 -10.27 11.66 -5.21
C GLY A 98 -10.02 10.83 -3.97
N THR A 99 -10.92 10.94 -2.99
CA THR A 99 -10.95 9.99 -1.88
C THR A 99 -11.47 8.64 -2.37
N PRO A 100 -11.14 7.50 -1.71
CA PRO A 100 -11.71 6.21 -2.06
C PRO A 100 -13.25 6.22 -2.18
N ASP A 101 -13.92 6.82 -1.21
CA ASP A 101 -15.38 6.84 -1.17
C ASP A 101 -15.98 7.76 -2.25
N ASP A 102 -15.35 8.91 -2.53
CA ASP A 102 -15.80 9.81 -3.61
C ASP A 102 -15.67 9.13 -4.99
N LEU A 103 -14.59 8.40 -5.24
CA LEU A 103 -14.38 7.68 -6.48
C LEU A 103 -15.44 6.57 -6.66
N ILE A 104 -15.69 5.77 -5.61
CA ILE A 104 -16.71 4.73 -5.62
C ILE A 104 -18.09 5.33 -5.92
N LYS A 105 -18.45 6.42 -5.25
CA LYS A 105 -19.73 7.12 -5.43
C LYS A 105 -19.85 7.74 -6.82
N LYS A 106 -18.81 8.43 -7.28
CA LYS A 106 -18.76 9.10 -8.60
C LYS A 106 -19.04 8.13 -9.74
N HIS A 107 -18.46 6.93 -9.68
CA HIS A 107 -18.60 5.90 -10.71
C HIS A 107 -19.76 4.93 -10.45
N GLY A 108 -20.46 5.05 -9.33
CA GLY A 108 -21.58 4.16 -8.98
C GLY A 108 -21.18 2.69 -8.86
N ARG A 109 -19.97 2.42 -8.36
CA ARG A 109 -19.41 1.08 -8.21
C ARG A 109 -19.41 0.64 -6.75
N LYS A 110 -19.16 -0.67 -6.51
CA LYS A 110 -19.18 -1.25 -5.15
C LYS A 110 -17.86 -1.01 -4.41
N ASN A 111 -16.75 -0.96 -5.14
CA ASN A 111 -15.40 -0.83 -4.59
C ASN A 111 -14.45 -0.15 -5.59
N LEU A 112 -13.24 0.17 -5.13
CA LEU A 112 -12.22 0.82 -5.95
C LEU A 112 -11.71 -0.05 -7.11
N GLU A 113 -11.70 -1.37 -6.96
CA GLU A 113 -11.26 -2.28 -8.02
C GLU A 113 -12.21 -2.19 -9.23
N GLU A 114 -13.52 -2.19 -8.98
CA GLU A 114 -14.52 -2.00 -10.05
C GLU A 114 -14.39 -0.63 -10.73
N VAL A 115 -14.12 0.43 -9.97
CA VAL A 115 -13.85 1.78 -10.51
C VAL A 115 -12.63 1.75 -11.44
N PHE A 116 -11.53 1.17 -10.99
CA PHE A 116 -10.30 1.09 -11.78
C PHE A 116 -10.50 0.29 -13.07
N LEU A 117 -11.13 -0.88 -12.98
CA LEU A 117 -11.42 -1.73 -14.14
C LEU A 117 -12.31 -1.01 -15.18
N GLU A 118 -13.30 -0.25 -14.73
CA GLU A 118 -14.13 0.55 -15.63
C GLU A 118 -13.31 1.61 -16.37
N LEU A 119 -12.52 2.40 -15.64
CA LEU A 119 -11.71 3.46 -16.20
C LEU A 119 -10.69 2.94 -17.23
N VAL A 120 -10.08 1.79 -16.98
CA VAL A 120 -9.13 1.16 -17.91
C VAL A 120 -9.83 0.66 -19.17
N ARG A 121 -10.99 0.01 -19.04
CA ARG A 121 -11.76 -0.53 -20.17
C ARG A 121 -12.29 0.58 -21.07
N THR A 122 -12.87 1.63 -20.49
CA THR A 122 -13.38 2.78 -21.25
C THR A 122 -12.29 3.43 -22.11
N LYS A 123 -11.04 3.49 -21.60
CA LYS A 123 -9.91 4.01 -22.40
C LYS A 123 -9.49 3.07 -23.54
N SER A 124 -9.61 1.76 -23.36
CA SER A 124 -9.23 0.78 -24.38
C SER A 124 -10.20 0.73 -25.55
N GLU A 125 -11.44 1.17 -25.39
CA GLU A 125 -12.46 1.23 -26.44
C GLU A 125 -12.31 2.46 -27.35
N PHE A 126 -11.51 3.47 -26.95
CA PHE A 126 -11.27 4.69 -27.71
C PHE A 126 -9.89 4.75 -28.39
N ASN A 127 -9.09 3.69 -28.30
CA ASN A 127 -7.83 3.50 -29.02
C ASN A 127 -7.93 2.37 -30.04
#